data_293cfe6da66c962440ab9218de204cfb
#
_entry.id   293cfe6da66c962440ab9218de204cfb
#
_cell.length_a   1.000
_cell.length_b   1.000
_cell.length_c   1.000
_cell.angle_alpha   90.00
_cell.angle_beta   90.00
_cell.angle_gamma   90.00
#
_symmetry.space_group_name_H-M   'P 1'
#
loop_
_entity.id
_entity.type
_entity.pdbx_description
1 polymer ?
#
loop_
_entity_poly.entity_id
_entity_poly.type
_entity_poly.pdbx_seq_one_letter_code
_entity_poly.pdbx_strand_id
1 'polypeptide(L)'
;MKIRSDDTVVIISGKDKGRTGKVIRTEPKRDRVYVEGVNMVKRHMRPTPGRPNAPVGVIEKEGPVHVSNVAIVDPKDNKPTRVGVRRDDNGNRMRVTKRSGAELD
;
A
#
# COMPACT_ATOMS: atom_id res chain seq x y z
N MET A 1 -11.89 -2.77 -1.57
CA MET A 1 -10.69 -2.34 -0.81
C MET A 1 -10.68 -0.83 -0.69
N LYS A 2 -10.49 -0.31 0.51
CA LYS A 2 -10.51 1.14 0.75
C LYS A 2 -9.14 1.81 0.61
N ILE A 3 -8.07 1.01 0.52
CA ILE A 3 -6.72 1.50 0.28
C ILE A 3 -6.47 1.56 -1.22
N ARG A 4 -5.85 2.63 -1.68
CA ARG A 4 -5.54 2.87 -3.09
C ARG A 4 -4.06 3.14 -3.30
N SER A 5 -3.61 3.08 -4.56
CA SER A 5 -2.25 3.48 -4.92
C SER A 5 -1.97 4.92 -4.48
N ASP A 6 -0.73 5.18 -4.12
CA ASP A 6 -0.21 6.46 -3.61
C ASP A 6 -0.70 6.85 -2.20
N ASP A 7 -1.52 6.03 -1.54
CA ASP A 7 -1.86 6.26 -0.15
C ASP A 7 -0.62 6.07 0.74
N THR A 8 -0.47 6.93 1.75
CA THR A 8 0.55 6.74 2.78
C THR A 8 -0.02 5.82 3.86
N VAL A 9 0.69 4.74 4.12
CA VAL A 9 0.25 3.70 5.06
C VAL A 9 1.35 3.36 6.05
N VAL A 10 0.96 2.74 7.16
CA VAL A 10 1.87 2.18 8.16
C VAL A 10 1.57 0.70 8.33
N ILE A 11 2.62 -0.10 8.52
CA ILE A 11 2.49 -1.52 8.77
C ILE A 11 2.20 -1.72 10.26
N ILE A 12 1.10 -2.38 10.58
CA ILE A 12 0.64 -2.54 11.97
C ILE A 12 0.96 -3.90 12.56
N SER A 13 1.39 -4.85 11.74
CA SER A 13 1.74 -6.19 12.23
C SER A 13 2.72 -6.87 11.28
N GLY A 14 3.49 -7.83 11.80
CA GLY A 14 4.49 -8.57 11.04
C GLY A 14 5.90 -8.02 11.22
N LYS A 15 6.84 -8.53 10.40
CA LYS A 15 8.27 -8.19 10.53
C LYS A 15 8.59 -6.71 10.28
N ASP A 16 7.76 -6.02 9.50
CA ASP A 16 7.95 -4.62 9.14
C ASP A 16 7.09 -3.66 9.97
N LYS A 17 6.54 -4.13 11.09
CA LYS A 17 5.69 -3.32 11.97
C LYS A 17 6.33 -1.97 12.29
N GLY A 18 5.57 -0.90 12.10
CA GLY A 18 6.01 0.46 12.35
C GLY A 18 6.58 1.18 11.13
N ARG A 19 6.86 0.47 10.04
CA ARG A 19 7.32 1.11 8.81
C ARG A 19 6.18 1.82 8.11
N THR A 20 6.48 2.96 7.53
CA THR A 20 5.54 3.73 6.70
C THR A 20 6.02 3.76 5.27
N GLY A 21 5.11 3.95 4.34
CA GLY A 21 5.45 4.07 2.94
C GLY A 21 4.23 4.34 2.09
N LYS A 22 4.45 4.58 0.81
CA LYS A 22 3.36 4.75 -0.15
C LYS A 22 3.00 3.43 -0.78
N VAL A 23 1.70 3.23 -1.00
CA VAL A 23 1.20 2.07 -1.71
C VAL A 23 1.56 2.18 -3.18
N ILE A 24 2.27 1.20 -3.70
CA ILE A 24 2.68 1.15 -5.12
C ILE A 24 1.49 0.70 -5.96
N ARG A 25 0.84 -0.39 -5.54
CA ARG A 25 -0.33 -0.94 -6.21
C ARG A 25 -1.14 -1.80 -5.25
N THR A 26 -2.37 -2.10 -5.64
CA THR A 26 -3.27 -2.95 -4.87
C THR A 26 -3.72 -4.14 -5.70
N GLU A 27 -4.00 -5.27 -5.03
CA GLU A 27 -4.62 -6.45 -5.61
C GLU A 27 -5.89 -6.78 -4.82
N PRO A 28 -7.04 -6.14 -5.12
CA PRO A 28 -8.27 -6.33 -4.34
C PRO A 28 -8.77 -7.78 -4.31
N LYS A 29 -8.59 -8.51 -5.38
CA LYS A 29 -9.03 -9.91 -5.45
C LYS A 29 -8.31 -10.82 -4.48
N ARG A 30 -7.11 -10.45 -4.04
CA ARG A 30 -6.28 -11.23 -3.12
C ARG A 30 -6.10 -10.54 -1.76
N ASP A 31 -6.77 -9.40 -1.56
CA ASP A 31 -6.66 -8.59 -0.34
C ASP A 31 -5.21 -8.24 0.00
N ARG A 32 -4.42 -7.91 -1.01
CA ARG A 32 -3.00 -7.59 -0.85
C ARG A 32 -2.67 -6.22 -1.42
N VAL A 33 -1.65 -5.61 -0.84
CA VAL A 33 -1.08 -4.35 -1.30
C VAL A 33 0.44 -4.47 -1.36
N TYR A 34 1.04 -3.64 -2.19
CA TYR A 34 2.50 -3.51 -2.29
C TYR A 34 2.87 -2.13 -1.81
N VAL A 35 3.72 -2.06 -0.79
CA VAL A 35 4.12 -0.81 -0.15
C VAL A 35 5.62 -0.59 -0.37
N GLU A 36 5.98 0.62 -0.75
CA GLU A 36 7.36 0.99 -1.03
C GLU A 36 8.27 0.72 0.16
N GLY A 37 9.34 -0.05 -0.08
CA GLY A 37 10.33 -0.41 0.95
C GLY A 37 9.87 -1.45 1.96
N VAL A 38 8.68 -2.02 1.83
CA VAL A 38 8.11 -2.98 2.80
C VAL A 38 8.08 -4.37 2.19
N ASN A 39 8.37 -5.37 3.04
CA ASN A 39 8.41 -6.79 2.66
C ASN A 39 9.33 -7.05 1.46
N MET A 40 10.50 -6.47 1.50
CA MET A 40 11.48 -6.64 0.42
C MET A 40 11.88 -8.10 0.27
N VAL A 41 11.76 -8.60 -0.95
CA VAL A 41 12.13 -9.97 -1.30
C VAL A 41 13.17 -9.93 -2.40
N LYS A 42 14.11 -10.87 -2.33
CA LYS A 42 15.13 -11.03 -3.36
C LYS A 42 14.66 -12.06 -4.37
N ARG A 43 14.65 -11.69 -5.64
CA ARG A 43 14.31 -12.58 -6.72
C ARG A 43 15.50 -12.78 -7.64
N HIS A 44 15.74 -14.06 -7.97
CA HIS A 44 16.75 -14.42 -8.97
C HIS A 44 16.14 -14.32 -10.35
N MET A 45 16.61 -13.36 -11.13
CA MET A 45 16.11 -13.18 -12.50
C MET A 45 17.00 -13.96 -13.47
N ARG A 46 16.39 -14.83 -14.26
CA ARG A 46 17.09 -15.60 -15.30
C ARG A 46 17.05 -14.85 -16.63
N PRO A 47 18.08 -15.04 -17.49
CA PRO A 47 18.03 -14.48 -18.84
C PRO A 47 16.78 -14.97 -19.58
N THR A 48 16.08 -14.04 -20.23
CA THR A 48 14.90 -14.37 -21.04
C THR A 48 15.33 -14.41 -22.50
N PRO A 49 15.17 -15.56 -23.21
CA PRO A 49 15.46 -15.62 -24.64
C PRO A 49 14.70 -14.56 -25.41
N GLY A 50 15.38 -13.87 -26.35
CA GLY A 50 14.77 -12.80 -27.12
C GLY A 50 14.69 -11.44 -26.44
N ARG A 51 15.16 -11.34 -25.20
CA ARG A 51 15.23 -10.08 -24.46
C ARG A 51 16.61 -9.88 -23.85
N PRO A 52 17.61 -9.55 -24.67
CA PRO A 52 18.99 -9.46 -24.21
C PRO A 52 19.22 -8.35 -23.16
N ASN A 53 18.34 -7.34 -23.11
CA ASN A 53 18.42 -6.24 -22.15
C ASN A 53 17.57 -6.48 -20.88
N ALA A 54 16.98 -7.67 -20.73
CA ALA A 54 16.22 -7.99 -19.53
C ALA A 54 17.17 -8.09 -18.32
N PRO A 55 16.75 -7.62 -17.12
CA PRO A 55 17.60 -7.70 -15.95
C PRO A 55 17.87 -9.17 -15.57
N VAL A 56 19.12 -9.46 -15.22
CA VAL A 56 19.57 -10.77 -14.74
C VAL A 56 20.21 -10.62 -13.38
N GLY A 57 20.23 -11.70 -12.60
CA GLY A 57 20.83 -11.72 -11.28
C GLY A 57 19.81 -11.57 -10.16
N VAL A 58 20.24 -11.03 -9.02
CA VAL A 58 19.39 -10.88 -7.84
C VAL A 58 18.80 -9.46 -7.85
N ILE A 59 17.47 -9.39 -7.83
CA ILE A 59 16.73 -8.11 -7.78
C ILE A 59 15.90 -8.07 -6.52
N GLU A 60 15.95 -6.97 -5.79
CA GLU A 60 15.08 -6.74 -4.65
C GLU A 60 13.81 -6.03 -5.11
N LYS A 61 12.66 -6.58 -4.72
CA LYS A 61 11.34 -6.01 -5.00
C LYS A 61 10.46 -6.10 -3.77
N GLU A 62 9.50 -5.20 -3.69
CA GLU A 62 8.48 -5.26 -2.65
C GLU A 62 7.60 -6.49 -2.86
N GLY A 63 7.45 -7.29 -1.82
CA GLY A 63 6.52 -8.41 -1.80
C GLY A 63 5.12 -7.97 -1.34
N PRO A 64 4.12 -8.84 -1.51
CA PRO A 64 2.76 -8.52 -1.11
C PRO A 64 2.60 -8.46 0.40
N VAL A 65 1.75 -7.54 0.87
CA VAL A 65 1.36 -7.43 2.28
C VAL A 65 -0.16 -7.55 2.32
N HIS A 66 -0.67 -8.39 3.23
CA HIS A 66 -2.12 -8.53 3.40
C HIS A 66 -2.69 -7.20 3.91
N VAL A 67 -3.84 -6.79 3.38
CA VAL A 67 -4.43 -5.49 3.70
C VAL A 67 -4.76 -5.33 5.19
N SER A 68 -5.02 -6.44 5.90
CA SER A 68 -5.26 -6.40 7.34
C SER A 68 -4.04 -5.96 8.17
N ASN A 69 -2.84 -6.03 7.60
CA ASN A 69 -1.59 -5.65 8.25
C ASN A 69 -1.19 -4.20 7.96
N VAL A 70 -2.04 -3.45 7.29
CA VAL A 70 -1.76 -2.10 6.83
C VAL A 70 -2.85 -1.16 7.31
N ALA A 71 -2.48 0.04 7.75
CA ALA A 71 -3.42 1.09 8.11
C ALA A 71 -3.04 2.39 7.42
N ILE A 72 -4.05 3.18 7.05
CA ILE A 72 -3.83 4.52 6.49
C ILE A 72 -3.25 5.41 7.59
N VAL A 73 -2.31 6.26 7.22
CA VAL A 73 -1.78 7.29 8.12
C VAL A 73 -2.69 8.52 8.02
N ASP A 74 -3.22 8.96 9.16
CA ASP A 74 -4.05 10.16 9.20
C ASP A 74 -3.18 11.39 8.89
N PRO A 75 -3.52 12.19 7.88
CA PRO A 75 -2.68 13.33 7.50
C PRO A 75 -2.62 14.44 8.55
N LYS A 76 -3.55 14.49 9.50
CA LYS A 76 -3.56 15.51 10.53
C LYS A 76 -2.57 15.24 11.67
N ASP A 77 -2.46 13.98 12.12
CA ASP A 77 -1.62 13.65 13.26
C ASP A 77 -0.61 12.54 13.01
N ASN A 78 -0.52 12.06 11.76
CA ASN A 78 0.40 11.01 11.32
C ASN A 78 0.28 9.70 12.10
N LYS A 79 -0.92 9.39 12.60
CA LYS A 79 -1.19 8.15 13.33
C LYS A 79 -2.04 7.20 12.51
N PRO A 80 -1.95 5.89 12.78
CA PRO A 80 -2.77 4.92 12.06
C PRO A 80 -4.26 5.17 12.27
N THR A 81 -5.03 5.06 11.21
CA THR A 81 -6.48 5.24 11.25
C THR A 81 -7.17 4.28 10.30
N ARG A 82 -8.45 4.11 10.46
CA ARG A 82 -9.30 3.40 9.52
C ARG A 82 -9.94 4.36 8.54
N VAL A 83 -10.29 3.84 7.37
CA VAL A 83 -10.94 4.60 6.32
C VAL A 83 -12.44 4.36 6.39
N GLY A 84 -13.19 5.47 6.44
CA GLY A 84 -14.64 5.46 6.26
C GLY A 84 -14.99 6.08 4.91
N VAL A 85 -16.26 5.98 4.54
CA VAL A 85 -16.79 6.60 3.32
C VAL A 85 -17.88 7.57 3.72
N ARG A 86 -17.80 8.79 3.18
CA ARG A 86 -18.83 9.83 3.35
C ARG A 86 -19.25 10.31 1.97
N ARG A 87 -20.48 10.76 1.85
CA ARG A 87 -20.96 11.41 0.63
C ARG A 87 -20.92 12.92 0.80
N ASP A 88 -20.50 13.61 -0.24
CA ASP A 88 -20.53 15.06 -0.27
C ASP A 88 -21.95 15.57 -0.63
N ASP A 89 -22.11 16.89 -0.72
CA ASP A 89 -23.40 17.51 -1.03
C ASP A 89 -23.92 17.16 -2.42
N ASN A 90 -23.03 16.74 -3.32
CA ASN A 90 -23.37 16.30 -4.68
C ASN A 90 -23.65 14.79 -4.77
N GLY A 91 -23.57 14.08 -3.64
CA GLY A 91 -23.79 12.64 -3.60
C GLY A 91 -22.56 11.80 -3.98
N ASN A 92 -21.42 12.41 -4.23
CA ASN A 92 -20.19 11.70 -4.54
C ASN A 92 -19.59 11.08 -3.30
N ARG A 93 -19.02 9.88 -3.48
CA ARG A 93 -18.34 9.18 -2.39
C ARG A 93 -16.93 9.74 -2.20
N MET A 94 -16.56 9.97 -0.94
CA MET A 94 -15.20 10.34 -0.59
C MET A 94 -14.71 9.51 0.58
N ARG A 95 -13.42 9.23 0.60
CA ARG A 95 -12.79 8.54 1.71
C ARG A 95 -12.44 9.56 2.79
N VAL A 96 -12.72 9.19 4.03
CA VAL A 96 -12.37 10.01 5.19
C VAL A 96 -11.69 9.15 6.23
N THR A 97 -10.84 9.77 7.05
CA THR A 97 -10.25 9.07 8.19
C THR A 97 -11.24 9.04 9.34
N LYS A 98 -11.37 7.90 10.00
CA LYS A 98 -12.28 7.79 11.14
C LYS A 98 -11.76 8.50 12.39
N ARG A 99 -10.44 8.71 12.45
CA ARG A 99 -9.79 9.35 13.59
C ARG A 99 -10.05 10.85 13.65
N SER A 100 -9.86 11.56 12.55
CA SER A 100 -9.95 13.02 12.50
C SER A 100 -11.01 13.54 11.55
N GLY A 101 -11.62 12.68 10.75
CA GLY A 101 -12.56 13.08 9.71
C GLY A 101 -11.91 13.73 8.50
N ALA A 102 -10.60 13.66 8.36
CA ALA A 102 -9.89 14.25 7.23
C ALA A 102 -10.27 13.58 5.92
N GLU A 103 -10.42 14.37 4.87
CA GLU A 103 -10.68 13.86 3.53
C GLU A 103 -9.38 13.34 2.91
N LEU A 104 -9.45 12.18 2.25
CA LEU A 104 -8.30 11.53 1.64
C LEU A 104 -8.22 11.72 0.14
N ASP A 105 -9.33 12.03 -0.49
CA ASP A 105 -9.40 12.20 -1.94
C ASP A 105 -9.76 13.62 -2.30
#